data_4303cae9663f4faea04dc4c69f28187d
#
_entry.id   4303cae9663f4faea04dc4c69f28187d
#
_cell.length_a   1.000
_cell.length_b   1.000
_cell.length_c   1.000
_cell.angle_alpha   90.00
_cell.angle_beta   90.00
_cell.angle_gamma   90.00
#
_symmetry.space_group_name_H-M   'P 1'
#
loop_
_entity.id
_entity.type
_entity.pdbx_description
1 polymer ?
#
loop_
_entity_poly.entity_id
_entity_poly.type
_entity_poly.pdbx_seq_one_letter_code
_entity_poly.pdbx_strand_id
1 'polypeptide(L)'
;MATNGRRRTKGAGSIIHRKDGSWEFRREVGRDPATGKRRYVSAKGRTKADARERFDAKVAEMERTGLLPGAKSPYLKDYAERWLEEYRLNVKPTTYRTRAGRIHACMEVIGCIRLTELTPDHIRQCMRVLSKRLAPSTLKDHFVS
;
A
#
# COMPACT_ATOMS: atom_id res chain seq x y z
N MET A 1 22.90 -34.11 28.53
CA MET A 1 21.62 -34.33 27.81
C MET A 1 21.47 -33.26 26.74
N ALA A 2 21.60 -33.62 25.48
CA ALA A 2 21.50 -32.68 24.35
C ALA A 2 20.05 -32.37 24.10
N THR A 3 19.63 -31.12 24.25
CA THR A 3 18.31 -30.61 23.89
C THR A 3 18.15 -30.68 22.39
N ASN A 4 17.30 -31.58 21.94
CA ASN A 4 16.98 -31.80 20.53
C ASN A 4 16.23 -30.56 20.01
N GLY A 5 16.99 -29.60 19.45
CA GLY A 5 16.45 -28.37 18.85
C GLY A 5 15.64 -28.70 17.62
N ARG A 6 14.32 -28.76 17.77
CA ARG A 6 13.36 -28.90 16.66
C ARG A 6 13.73 -27.87 15.57
N ARG A 7 14.17 -28.34 14.40
CA ARG A 7 14.47 -27.50 13.24
C ARG A 7 13.22 -26.64 12.95
N ARG A 8 13.40 -25.33 13.04
CA ARG A 8 12.33 -24.35 12.73
C ARG A 8 11.91 -24.47 11.27
N THR A 9 10.61 -24.43 11.00
CA THR A 9 10.06 -24.41 9.65
C THR A 9 10.62 -23.21 8.88
N LYS A 10 11.12 -23.45 7.65
CA LYS A 10 11.69 -22.42 6.79
C LYS A 10 10.62 -21.33 6.57
N GLY A 11 10.93 -20.07 6.89
CA GLY A 11 9.96 -18.96 6.78
C GLY A 11 9.21 -18.58 8.06
N ALA A 12 9.30 -19.36 9.13
CA ALA A 12 8.61 -19.08 10.40
C ALA A 12 9.10 -17.81 11.15
N GLY A 13 10.19 -17.20 10.68
CA GLY A 13 10.81 -16.05 11.34
C GLY A 13 11.65 -16.43 12.56
N SER A 14 12.27 -15.43 13.15
CA SER A 14 13.08 -15.59 14.36
C SER A 14 12.56 -14.69 15.47
N ILE A 15 12.64 -15.18 16.70
CA ILE A 15 12.36 -14.41 17.89
C ILE A 15 13.66 -14.23 18.66
N ILE A 16 13.95 -13.01 19.07
CA ILE A 16 15.19 -12.60 19.69
C ILE A 16 14.84 -11.90 21.00
N HIS A 17 15.46 -12.32 22.09
CA HIS A 17 15.44 -11.59 23.36
C HIS A 17 16.61 -10.59 23.33
N ARG A 18 16.29 -9.31 23.46
CA ARG A 18 17.27 -8.22 23.41
C ARG A 18 17.87 -7.95 24.78
N LYS A 19 19.06 -7.34 24.80
CA LYS A 19 19.75 -6.96 26.06
C LYS A 19 18.96 -5.96 26.90
N ASP A 20 18.07 -5.19 26.28
CA ASP A 20 17.15 -4.25 26.95
C ASP A 20 15.93 -4.93 27.57
N GLY A 21 15.86 -6.26 27.58
CA GLY A 21 14.74 -7.04 28.10
C GLY A 21 13.54 -7.14 27.15
N SER A 22 13.58 -6.49 25.98
CA SER A 22 12.50 -6.58 25.00
C SER A 22 12.63 -7.84 24.13
N TRP A 23 11.51 -8.26 23.58
CA TRP A 23 11.43 -9.32 22.59
C TRP A 23 11.26 -8.73 21.20
N GLU A 24 11.98 -9.26 20.21
CA GLU A 24 11.82 -8.90 18.82
C GLU A 24 11.46 -10.13 17.98
N PHE A 25 10.36 -10.04 17.23
CA PHE A 25 10.02 -11.02 16.20
C PHE A 25 10.44 -10.46 14.83
N ARG A 26 11.14 -11.27 14.01
CA ARG A 26 11.65 -10.86 12.70
C ARG A 26 11.46 -11.96 11.67
N ARG A 27 10.99 -11.60 10.47
CA ARG A 27 10.86 -12.51 9.32
C ARG A 27 11.33 -11.84 8.03
N GLU A 28 11.98 -12.61 7.16
CA GLU A 28 12.28 -12.17 5.80
C GLU A 28 10.99 -12.16 4.98
N VAL A 29 10.73 -11.05 4.27
CA VAL A 29 9.53 -10.84 3.45
C VAL A 29 9.86 -10.69 1.96
N GLY A 30 11.09 -11.00 1.57
CA GLY A 30 11.53 -10.96 0.18
C GLY A 30 12.83 -10.19 -0.01
N ARG A 31 13.10 -9.82 -1.25
CA ARG A 31 14.28 -9.06 -1.64
C ARG A 31 13.88 -7.74 -2.28
N ASP A 32 14.69 -6.74 -2.10
CA ASP A 32 14.56 -5.47 -2.80
C ASP A 32 14.87 -5.69 -4.30
N PRO A 33 13.94 -5.38 -5.22
CA PRO A 33 14.15 -5.62 -6.64
C PRO A 33 15.28 -4.76 -7.24
N ALA A 34 15.55 -3.59 -6.68
CA ALA A 34 16.59 -2.69 -7.19
C ALA A 34 18.00 -3.05 -6.67
N THR A 35 18.09 -3.49 -5.40
CA THR A 35 19.39 -3.73 -4.74
C THR A 35 19.70 -5.19 -4.47
N GLY A 36 18.75 -6.11 -4.67
CA GLY A 36 18.85 -7.53 -4.34
C GLY A 36 18.92 -7.83 -2.84
N LYS A 37 18.97 -6.83 -1.97
CA LYS A 37 19.09 -6.97 -0.50
C LYS A 37 17.82 -7.60 0.09
N ARG A 38 18.02 -8.43 1.12
CA ARG A 38 16.89 -9.04 1.85
C ARG A 38 16.12 -7.98 2.61
N ARG A 39 14.78 -8.01 2.48
CA ARG A 39 13.87 -7.18 3.25
C ARG A 39 13.30 -7.95 4.43
N TYR A 40 13.19 -7.27 5.56
CA TYR A 40 12.70 -7.86 6.80
C TYR A 40 11.56 -7.04 7.37
N VAL A 41 10.56 -7.72 7.91
CA VAL A 41 9.59 -7.13 8.83
C VAL A 41 9.95 -7.55 10.23
N SER A 42 9.92 -6.61 11.17
CA SER A 42 10.12 -6.89 12.59
C SER A 42 9.17 -6.11 13.47
N ALA A 43 8.87 -6.65 14.64
CA ALA A 43 8.15 -5.97 15.70
C ALA A 43 8.79 -6.27 17.04
N LYS A 44 8.80 -5.26 17.91
CA LYS A 44 9.27 -5.37 19.29
C LYS A 44 8.09 -5.35 20.24
N GLY A 45 8.23 -6.08 21.37
CA GLY A 45 7.26 -6.13 22.43
C GLY A 45 7.91 -6.38 23.80
N ARG A 46 7.19 -6.07 24.86
CA ARG A 46 7.66 -6.34 26.24
C ARG A 46 7.69 -7.84 26.53
N THR A 47 6.76 -8.59 25.94
CA THR A 47 6.69 -10.04 26.05
C THR A 47 6.83 -10.67 24.67
N LYS A 48 7.09 -11.98 24.64
CA LYS A 48 7.12 -12.78 23.43
C LYS A 48 5.77 -12.77 22.69
N ALA A 49 4.66 -12.82 23.43
CA ALA A 49 3.31 -12.77 22.87
C ALA A 49 3.02 -11.40 22.26
N ASP A 50 3.31 -10.31 22.96
CA ASP A 50 3.15 -8.93 22.47
C ASP A 50 3.97 -8.67 21.18
N ALA A 51 5.23 -9.13 21.16
CA ALA A 51 6.06 -9.00 19.96
C ALA A 51 5.47 -9.76 18.75
N ARG A 52 4.87 -10.94 19.01
CA ARG A 52 4.23 -11.74 17.97
C ARG A 52 2.96 -11.09 17.43
N GLU A 53 2.07 -10.64 18.33
CA GLU A 53 0.83 -9.98 17.98
C GLU A 53 1.08 -8.71 17.12
N ARG A 54 2.00 -7.86 17.54
CA ARG A 54 2.41 -6.67 16.77
C ARG A 54 3.03 -7.03 15.42
N PHE A 55 3.74 -8.14 15.36
CA PHE A 55 4.29 -8.62 14.10
C PHE A 55 3.19 -9.10 13.16
N ASP A 56 2.24 -9.90 13.65
CA ASP A 56 1.14 -10.44 12.86
C ASP A 56 0.24 -9.29 12.35
N ALA A 57 0.00 -8.24 13.16
CA ALA A 57 -0.70 -7.03 12.72
C ALA A 57 0.04 -6.30 11.56
N LYS A 58 1.37 -6.18 11.65
CA LYS A 58 2.17 -5.57 10.56
C LYS A 58 2.13 -6.39 9.28
N VAL A 59 2.13 -7.71 9.39
CA VAL A 59 2.03 -8.60 8.23
C VAL A 59 0.67 -8.50 7.58
N ALA A 60 -0.40 -8.52 8.36
CA ALA A 60 -1.76 -8.34 7.87
C ALA A 60 -1.94 -6.99 7.14
N GLU A 61 -1.37 -5.91 7.68
CA GLU A 61 -1.38 -4.61 7.03
C GLU A 61 -0.57 -4.61 5.72
N MET A 62 0.58 -5.28 5.69
CA MET A 62 1.37 -5.45 4.47
C MET A 62 0.61 -6.25 3.41
N GLU A 63 -0.08 -7.32 3.80
CA GLU A 63 -0.90 -8.13 2.87
C GLU A 63 -2.09 -7.34 2.32
N ARG A 64 -2.72 -6.52 3.16
CA ARG A 64 -3.84 -5.66 2.76
C ARG A 64 -3.42 -4.52 1.82
N THR A 65 -2.26 -3.91 2.05
CA THR A 65 -1.82 -2.70 1.32
C THR A 65 -0.82 -2.97 0.21
N GLY A 66 -0.19 -4.14 0.20
CA GLY A 66 0.97 -4.45 -0.65
C GLY A 66 2.24 -3.67 -0.30
N LEU A 67 2.22 -2.88 0.79
CA LEU A 67 3.32 -2.03 1.21
C LEU A 67 4.07 -2.64 2.40
N LEU A 68 5.39 -2.47 2.42
CA LEU A 68 6.18 -2.81 3.60
C LEU A 68 5.84 -1.89 4.77
N PRO A 69 5.83 -2.40 6.02
CA PRO A 69 5.57 -1.59 7.19
C PRO A 69 6.52 -0.39 7.26
N GLY A 70 5.95 0.80 7.45
CA GLY A 70 6.68 2.07 7.46
C GLY A 70 6.98 2.66 6.07
N ALA A 71 6.64 1.97 4.98
CA ALA A 71 6.64 2.58 3.66
C ALA A 71 5.49 3.60 3.58
N LYS A 72 5.83 4.81 3.15
CA LYS A 72 4.80 5.83 2.90
C LYS A 72 4.08 5.47 1.60
N SER A 73 2.77 5.28 1.67
CA SER A 73 1.95 5.14 0.47
C SER A 73 2.08 6.40 -0.40
N PRO A 74 2.18 6.27 -1.72
CA PRO A 74 2.18 7.43 -2.61
C PRO A 74 0.84 8.16 -2.51
N TYR A 75 0.84 9.43 -2.85
CA TYR A 75 -0.41 10.16 -3.07
C TYR A 75 -1.13 9.63 -4.30
N LEU A 76 -2.45 9.73 -4.29
CA LEU A 76 -3.27 9.28 -5.41
C LEU A 76 -2.89 9.99 -6.71
N LYS A 77 -2.56 11.29 -6.66
CA LYS A 77 -2.07 12.06 -7.80
C LYS A 77 -0.79 11.45 -8.39
N ASP A 78 0.22 11.18 -7.57
CA ASP A 78 1.51 10.66 -8.03
C ASP A 78 1.37 9.25 -8.63
N TYR A 79 0.43 8.46 -8.12
CA TYR A 79 0.09 7.17 -8.68
C TYR A 79 -0.63 7.30 -10.03
N ALA A 80 -1.61 8.21 -10.11
CA ALA A 80 -2.37 8.46 -11.32
C ALA A 80 -1.49 8.94 -12.47
N GLU A 81 -0.53 9.85 -12.22
CA GLU A 81 0.41 10.32 -13.24
C GLU A 81 1.26 9.17 -13.80
N ARG A 82 1.85 8.34 -12.95
CA ARG A 82 2.61 7.17 -13.40
C ARG A 82 1.77 6.19 -14.20
N TRP A 83 0.53 5.94 -13.74
CA TRP A 83 -0.39 5.10 -14.48
C TRP A 83 -0.76 5.68 -15.85
N LEU A 84 -0.96 7.00 -15.95
CA LEU A 84 -1.23 7.68 -17.22
C LEU A 84 -0.06 7.62 -18.19
N GLU A 85 1.18 7.69 -17.71
CA GLU A 85 2.38 7.51 -18.55
C GLU A 85 2.40 6.11 -19.18
N GLU A 86 2.15 5.06 -18.40
CA GLU A 86 2.06 3.69 -18.91
C GLU A 86 0.86 3.50 -19.84
N TYR A 87 -0.30 4.05 -19.48
CA TYR A 87 -1.53 3.96 -20.25
C TYR A 87 -1.38 4.61 -21.64
N ARG A 88 -0.68 5.73 -21.72
CA ARG A 88 -0.40 6.46 -22.97
C ARG A 88 0.26 5.57 -24.02
N LEU A 89 1.09 4.62 -23.63
CA LEU A 89 1.81 3.73 -24.55
C LEU A 89 0.89 2.71 -25.23
N ASN A 90 -0.29 2.45 -24.66
CA ASN A 90 -1.17 1.35 -25.04
C ASN A 90 -2.47 1.80 -25.71
N VAL A 91 -2.68 3.11 -25.88
CA VAL A 91 -3.95 3.64 -26.41
C VAL A 91 -3.76 4.74 -27.44
N LYS A 92 -4.81 4.98 -28.23
CA LYS A 92 -4.82 6.08 -29.20
C LYS A 92 -4.76 7.44 -28.49
N PRO A 93 -4.11 8.45 -29.09
CA PRO A 93 -3.96 9.78 -28.47
C PRO A 93 -5.26 10.45 -28.06
N THR A 94 -6.35 10.25 -28.81
CA THR A 94 -7.68 10.78 -28.48
C THR A 94 -8.26 10.13 -27.24
N THR A 95 -8.16 8.81 -27.12
CA THR A 95 -8.59 8.04 -25.95
C THR A 95 -7.80 8.45 -24.71
N TYR A 96 -6.48 8.58 -24.84
CA TYR A 96 -5.63 9.06 -23.76
C TYR A 96 -6.05 10.44 -23.27
N ARG A 97 -6.21 11.42 -24.19
CA ARG A 97 -6.60 12.79 -23.83
C ARG A 97 -7.90 12.85 -23.05
N THR A 98 -8.90 12.12 -23.51
CA THR A 98 -10.21 12.07 -22.83
C THR A 98 -10.09 11.46 -21.43
N ARG A 99 -9.40 10.33 -21.29
CA ARG A 99 -9.24 9.65 -20.00
C ARG A 99 -8.36 10.43 -19.04
N ALA A 100 -7.26 10.99 -19.53
CA ALA A 100 -6.37 11.84 -18.72
C ALA A 100 -7.10 13.06 -18.17
N GLY A 101 -7.90 13.75 -19.00
CA GLY A 101 -8.71 14.89 -18.54
C GLY A 101 -9.69 14.53 -17.43
N ARG A 102 -10.32 13.36 -17.53
CA ARG A 102 -11.24 12.85 -16.47
C ARG A 102 -10.51 12.55 -15.17
N ILE A 103 -9.36 11.87 -15.27
CA ILE A 103 -8.53 11.55 -14.10
C ILE A 103 -8.01 12.82 -13.45
N HIS A 104 -7.48 13.77 -14.21
CA HIS A 104 -6.96 15.04 -13.68
C HIS A 104 -8.06 15.81 -12.92
N ALA A 105 -9.28 15.86 -13.45
CA ALA A 105 -10.40 16.49 -12.75
C ALA A 105 -10.68 15.85 -11.38
N CYS A 106 -10.57 14.53 -11.26
CA CYS A 106 -10.67 13.85 -9.97
C CYS A 106 -9.47 14.16 -9.06
N MET A 107 -8.25 14.21 -9.64
CA MET A 107 -7.01 14.47 -8.86
C MET A 107 -6.97 15.88 -8.27
N GLU A 108 -7.64 16.87 -8.88
CA GLU A 108 -7.82 18.20 -8.28
C GLU A 108 -8.55 18.13 -6.93
N VAL A 109 -9.44 17.16 -6.76
CA VAL A 109 -10.29 17.05 -5.56
C VAL A 109 -9.68 16.10 -4.51
N ILE A 110 -9.22 14.94 -4.94
CA ILE A 110 -8.79 13.85 -4.02
C ILE A 110 -7.33 13.43 -4.21
N GLY A 111 -6.58 14.09 -5.06
CA GLY A 111 -5.21 13.70 -5.41
C GLY A 111 -4.20 13.77 -4.26
N CYS A 112 -4.46 14.59 -3.24
CA CYS A 112 -3.62 14.72 -2.03
C CYS A 112 -3.84 13.60 -0.99
N ILE A 113 -4.78 12.68 -1.23
CA ILE A 113 -5.05 11.55 -0.33
C ILE A 113 -4.05 10.43 -0.64
N ARG A 114 -3.51 9.78 0.39
CA ARG A 114 -2.67 8.60 0.19
C ARG A 114 -3.50 7.41 -0.25
N LEU A 115 -2.96 6.57 -1.13
CA LEU A 115 -3.67 5.38 -1.63
C LEU A 115 -4.21 4.47 -0.51
N THR A 116 -3.46 4.31 0.57
CA THR A 116 -3.88 3.50 1.73
C THR A 116 -4.98 4.14 2.58
N GLU A 117 -5.18 5.44 2.43
CA GLU A 117 -6.19 6.23 3.16
C GLU A 117 -7.44 6.50 2.32
N LEU A 118 -7.45 6.06 1.06
CA LEU A 118 -8.58 6.27 0.15
C LEU A 118 -9.80 5.46 0.63
N THR A 119 -10.91 6.15 0.83
CA THR A 119 -12.17 5.58 1.27
C THR A 119 -13.29 5.84 0.26
N PRO A 120 -14.39 5.07 0.31
CA PRO A 120 -15.56 5.34 -0.51
C PRO A 120 -16.15 6.75 -0.31
N ASP A 121 -15.99 7.34 0.87
CA ASP A 121 -16.47 8.70 1.15
C ASP A 121 -15.68 9.76 0.40
N HIS A 122 -14.38 9.56 0.22
CA HIS A 122 -13.56 10.44 -0.61
C HIS A 122 -14.05 10.44 -2.07
N ILE A 123 -14.43 9.26 -2.60
CA ILE A 123 -14.99 9.15 -3.95
C ILE A 123 -16.36 9.86 -4.03
N ARG A 124 -17.24 9.68 -3.05
CA ARG A 124 -18.53 10.38 -2.99
C ARG A 124 -18.36 11.89 -2.90
N GLN A 125 -17.36 12.35 -2.15
CA GLN A 125 -17.02 13.78 -2.07
C GLN A 125 -16.53 14.31 -3.42
N CYS A 126 -15.66 13.57 -4.10
CA CYS A 126 -15.20 13.90 -5.45
C CYS A 126 -16.38 14.03 -6.41
N MET A 127 -17.30 13.06 -6.42
CA MET A 127 -18.52 13.12 -7.23
C MET A 127 -19.36 14.37 -6.91
N ARG A 128 -19.57 14.69 -5.64
CA ARG A 128 -20.31 15.90 -5.22
C ARG A 128 -19.66 17.21 -5.68
N VAL A 129 -18.34 17.28 -5.66
CA VAL A 129 -17.64 18.47 -6.15
C VAL A 129 -17.74 18.60 -7.66
N LEU A 130 -17.52 17.50 -8.38
CA LEU A 130 -17.58 17.48 -9.84
C LEU A 130 -19.02 17.70 -10.38
N SER A 131 -20.04 17.23 -9.68
CA SER A 131 -21.45 17.43 -10.08
C SER A 131 -21.89 18.91 -10.11
N LYS A 132 -21.15 19.78 -9.43
CA LYS A 132 -21.40 21.23 -9.50
C LYS A 132 -20.87 21.89 -10.78
N ARG A 133 -19.97 21.20 -11.51
CA ARG A 133 -19.29 21.70 -12.70
C ARG A 133 -19.63 20.94 -13.96
N LEU A 134 -20.09 19.70 -13.84
CA LEU A 134 -20.30 18.75 -14.94
C LEU A 134 -21.77 18.35 -15.03
N ALA A 135 -22.24 18.15 -16.27
CA ALA A 135 -23.56 17.57 -16.51
C ALA A 135 -23.66 16.12 -15.98
N PRO A 136 -24.84 15.63 -15.59
CA PRO A 136 -25.02 14.29 -15.04
C PRO A 136 -24.48 13.16 -15.93
N SER A 137 -24.64 13.27 -17.25
CA SER A 137 -24.11 12.31 -18.23
C SER A 137 -22.59 12.28 -18.21
N THR A 138 -21.94 13.45 -18.23
CA THR A 138 -20.47 13.56 -18.16
C THR A 138 -19.93 13.04 -16.84
N LEU A 139 -20.65 13.31 -15.73
CA LEU A 139 -20.24 12.81 -14.41
C LEU A 139 -20.29 11.27 -14.38
N LYS A 140 -21.32 10.65 -14.94
CA LYS A 140 -21.41 9.19 -15.05
C LYS A 140 -20.21 8.62 -15.80
N ASP A 141 -19.80 9.24 -16.89
CA ASP A 141 -18.64 8.79 -17.69
C ASP A 141 -17.30 8.86 -16.94
N HIS A 142 -17.18 9.70 -15.91
CA HIS A 142 -15.99 9.79 -15.09
C HIS A 142 -15.79 8.57 -14.18
N PHE A 143 -16.86 7.89 -13.79
CA PHE A 143 -16.84 6.83 -12.79
C PHE A 143 -17.23 5.44 -13.31
N VAL A 144 -17.66 5.33 -14.56
CA VAL A 144 -18.11 4.07 -15.18
C VAL A 144 -17.14 3.55 -16.25
N SER A 145 -16.07 4.30 -16.56
CA SER A 145 -15.12 3.96 -17.66
C SER A 145 -14.01 3.05 -17.21
#